data_e3ee32aa7d1a4895f554f347605b05d1
#
_entry.id   e3ee32aa7d1a4895f554f347605b05d1
#
_cell.length_a   1.000
_cell.length_b   1.000
_cell.length_c   1.000
_cell.angle_alpha   90.00
_cell.angle_beta   90.00
_cell.angle_gamma   90.00
#
_symmetry.space_group_name_H-M   'P 1'
#
loop_
_entity.id
_entity.type
_entity.pdbx_description
1 polymer ?
#
loop_
_entity_poly.entity_id
_entity_poly.type
_entity_poly.pdbx_seq_one_letter_code
_entity_poly.pdbx_strand_id
1 'polypeptide(L)'
;MANMLSPLFSQYPTFLVFLAVFVAMILTLAFMPPFIRFLKAGQIGQQVRDDGPETHLVKQGTPTMGGVIMLIACAATVLIVGLPNAETFVLGLAILLSGALGLFDDMSKVVHERSLGLTPKAKLVGQTAIATVFVIVAINFFGIEPTVDIPFIVTIDLGVLTTVLPIGENGLAIPWLYLIFADILLVGMCNAVNLTDGLDGLASGTVLIVMIVMAAIAYRTDLLEPAIVAASLAGVCIGFLWFNAYPADIFMGDTGSLALGMGLGCLAVLTKSEFLVIIIGGLFVAEALSVMIQVAHFKRTRKRIFLMAPLHHHFEKKGWSETKVVIRFWIISGVFAAIGFSLYFADSMMGAM
;
A
#
# COMPACT_ATOMS: atom_id res chain seq x y z
N MET A 1 -30.45 11.20 8.80
CA MET A 1 -29.36 10.91 9.76
C MET A 1 -28.15 11.83 9.57
N ALA A 2 -27.76 12.18 8.35
CA ALA A 2 -26.61 13.06 8.07
C ALA A 2 -26.68 14.43 8.75
N ASN A 3 -27.85 15.06 8.90
CA ASN A 3 -28.00 16.41 9.47
C ASN A 3 -27.87 16.52 10.99
N MET A 4 -27.91 15.42 11.73
CA MET A 4 -27.77 15.46 13.20
C MET A 4 -26.33 15.29 13.68
N LEU A 5 -25.50 14.66 12.88
CA LEU A 5 -24.10 14.38 13.20
C LEU A 5 -23.14 15.44 12.62
N SER A 6 -23.59 16.22 11.62
CA SER A 6 -22.75 17.23 10.95
C SER A 6 -22.10 18.28 11.90
N PRO A 7 -22.78 18.77 12.97
CA PRO A 7 -22.14 19.71 13.89
C PRO A 7 -21.02 19.06 14.75
N LEU A 8 -21.20 17.80 15.14
CA LEU A 8 -20.19 17.05 15.89
C LEU A 8 -18.96 16.75 15.01
N PHE A 9 -19.17 16.44 13.76
CA PHE A 9 -18.11 16.07 12.82
C PHE A 9 -17.27 17.29 12.39
N SER A 10 -17.90 18.45 12.17
CA SER A 10 -17.17 19.68 11.87
C SER A 10 -16.38 20.22 13.06
N GLN A 11 -16.81 19.93 14.28
CA GLN A 11 -16.15 20.39 15.50
C GLN A 11 -14.99 19.46 15.93
N TYR A 12 -15.05 18.17 15.58
CA TYR A 12 -14.05 17.17 15.98
C TYR A 12 -13.63 16.26 14.79
N PRO A 13 -12.89 16.78 13.81
CA PRO A 13 -12.51 16.03 12.61
C PRO A 13 -11.64 14.79 12.93
N THR A 14 -10.84 14.84 14.02
CA THR A 14 -10.08 13.66 14.49
C THR A 14 -10.97 12.46 14.80
N PHE A 15 -12.21 12.71 15.25
CA PHE A 15 -13.16 11.64 15.51
C PHE A 15 -13.48 10.82 14.24
N LEU A 16 -13.55 11.49 13.08
CA LEU A 16 -13.81 10.81 11.80
C LEU A 16 -12.67 9.86 11.41
N VAL A 17 -11.42 10.25 11.68
CA VAL A 17 -10.25 9.40 11.40
C VAL A 17 -10.30 8.12 12.25
N PHE A 18 -10.58 8.24 13.56
CA PHE A 18 -10.74 7.06 14.43
C PHE A 18 -11.97 6.22 14.05
N LEU A 19 -13.08 6.87 13.72
CA LEU A 19 -14.29 6.20 13.28
C LEU A 19 -14.06 5.40 12.00
N ALA A 20 -13.26 5.93 11.07
CA ALA A 20 -12.90 5.24 9.83
C ALA A 20 -12.12 3.94 10.09
N VAL A 21 -11.13 3.97 11.01
CA VAL A 21 -10.43 2.73 11.44
C VAL A 21 -11.43 1.71 11.97
N PHE A 22 -12.33 2.15 12.86
CA PHE A 22 -13.27 1.25 13.53
C PHE A 22 -14.30 0.67 12.58
N VAL A 23 -14.90 1.50 11.71
CA VAL A 23 -15.90 1.06 10.72
C VAL A 23 -15.26 0.10 9.71
N ALA A 24 -14.08 0.43 9.18
CA ALA A 24 -13.36 -0.42 8.24
C ALA A 24 -13.00 -1.79 8.85
N MET A 25 -12.54 -1.80 10.09
CA MET A 25 -12.27 -3.03 10.85
C MET A 25 -13.53 -3.87 10.99
N ILE A 26 -14.64 -3.29 11.46
CA ILE A 26 -15.90 -4.03 11.67
C ILE A 26 -16.43 -4.59 10.36
N LEU A 27 -16.44 -3.79 9.27
CA LEU A 27 -16.90 -4.26 7.97
C LEU A 27 -16.05 -5.44 7.48
N THR A 28 -14.73 -5.36 7.63
CA THR A 28 -13.83 -6.46 7.26
C THR A 28 -14.11 -7.71 8.10
N LEU A 29 -14.23 -7.59 9.42
CA LEU A 29 -14.57 -8.70 10.31
C LEU A 29 -15.93 -9.33 9.99
N ALA A 30 -16.92 -8.54 9.59
CA ALA A 30 -18.25 -9.02 9.27
C ALA A 30 -18.33 -9.74 7.91
N PHE A 31 -17.66 -9.21 6.89
CA PHE A 31 -17.75 -9.74 5.53
C PHE A 31 -16.72 -10.83 5.19
N MET A 32 -15.62 -10.91 5.93
CA MET A 32 -14.57 -11.91 5.66
C MET A 32 -15.04 -13.35 5.88
N PRO A 33 -15.75 -13.73 6.97
CA PRO A 33 -16.15 -15.13 7.18
C PRO A 33 -17.07 -15.71 6.09
N PRO A 34 -18.14 -15.01 5.63
CA PRO A 34 -18.92 -15.50 4.49
C PRO A 34 -18.11 -15.60 3.21
N PHE A 35 -17.15 -14.69 2.97
CA PHE A 35 -16.29 -14.74 1.80
C PHE A 35 -15.33 -15.93 1.85
N ILE A 36 -14.70 -16.23 2.99
CA ILE A 36 -13.87 -17.43 3.19
C ILE A 36 -14.68 -18.70 2.88
N ARG A 37 -15.94 -18.77 3.38
CA ARG A 37 -16.80 -19.92 3.10
C ARG A 37 -17.13 -20.05 1.62
N PHE A 38 -17.39 -18.93 0.94
CA PHE A 38 -17.63 -18.90 -0.51
C PHE A 38 -16.41 -19.41 -1.30
N LEU A 39 -15.20 -18.94 -0.97
CA LEU A 39 -13.95 -19.38 -1.62
C LEU A 39 -13.67 -20.86 -1.37
N LYS A 40 -13.86 -21.34 -0.14
CA LYS A 40 -13.69 -22.77 0.21
C LYS A 40 -14.69 -23.65 -0.55
N ALA A 41 -15.94 -23.24 -0.69
CA ALA A 41 -16.96 -23.97 -1.45
C ALA A 41 -16.62 -24.02 -2.96
N GLY A 42 -16.01 -22.97 -3.50
CA GLY A 42 -15.54 -22.89 -4.87
C GLY A 42 -14.17 -23.55 -5.11
N GLN A 43 -13.54 -24.14 -4.08
CA GLN A 43 -12.17 -24.69 -4.13
C GLN A 43 -11.14 -23.67 -4.66
N ILE A 44 -11.37 -22.38 -4.39
CA ILE A 44 -10.51 -21.27 -4.80
C ILE A 44 -9.43 -21.09 -3.73
N GLY A 45 -8.25 -21.66 -3.98
CA GLY A 45 -7.11 -21.61 -3.06
C GLY A 45 -5.81 -21.33 -3.78
N GLN A 46 -4.79 -20.92 -3.01
CA GLN A 46 -3.47 -20.59 -3.56
C GLN A 46 -2.73 -21.83 -4.01
N GLN A 47 -2.11 -21.77 -5.19
CA GLN A 47 -1.12 -22.72 -5.67
C GLN A 47 0.25 -22.31 -5.12
N VAL A 48 0.85 -23.16 -4.29
CA VAL A 48 2.17 -22.90 -3.69
C VAL A 48 3.27 -23.21 -4.71
N ARG A 49 4.34 -22.40 -4.71
CA ARG A 49 5.51 -22.60 -5.58
C ARG A 49 6.38 -23.73 -5.05
N ASP A 50 6.85 -24.60 -5.92
CA ASP A 50 7.69 -25.75 -5.58
C ASP A 50 9.11 -25.34 -5.12
N ASP A 51 9.57 -24.12 -5.46
CA ASP A 51 10.89 -23.58 -5.13
C ASP A 51 10.93 -22.83 -3.79
N GLY A 52 9.79 -22.75 -3.07
CA GLY A 52 9.64 -22.10 -1.77
C GLY A 52 10.21 -22.90 -0.58
N PRO A 53 10.13 -22.36 0.66
CA PRO A 53 10.38 -23.14 1.87
C PRO A 53 9.41 -24.32 2.00
N GLU A 54 9.90 -25.50 2.42
CA GLU A 54 9.07 -26.71 2.60
C GLU A 54 7.89 -26.47 3.58
N THR A 55 8.07 -25.57 4.55
CA THR A 55 7.04 -25.14 5.51
C THR A 55 5.81 -24.52 4.84
N HIS A 56 5.94 -24.00 3.61
CA HIS A 56 4.85 -23.40 2.87
C HIS A 56 3.96 -24.41 2.13
N LEU A 57 4.40 -25.66 1.97
CA LEU A 57 3.58 -26.71 1.35
C LEU A 57 2.30 -27.00 2.14
N VAL A 58 2.32 -26.82 3.46
CA VAL A 58 1.14 -26.96 4.34
C VAL A 58 0.06 -25.92 4.04
N LYS A 59 0.44 -24.78 3.42
CA LYS A 59 -0.46 -23.65 3.08
C LYS A 59 -1.21 -23.85 1.76
N GLN A 60 -0.95 -24.96 1.04
CA GLN A 60 -1.63 -25.27 -0.21
C GLN A 60 -3.14 -25.41 0.01
N GLY A 61 -3.93 -24.74 -0.83
CA GLY A 61 -5.39 -24.75 -0.73
C GLY A 61 -5.97 -23.72 0.25
N THR A 62 -5.15 -22.95 0.98
CA THR A 62 -5.66 -21.80 1.75
C THR A 62 -6.31 -20.80 0.79
N PRO A 63 -7.55 -20.32 1.07
CA PRO A 63 -8.21 -19.32 0.25
C PRO A 63 -7.33 -18.10 0.01
N THR A 64 -7.42 -17.50 -1.16
CA THR A 64 -6.72 -16.26 -1.53
C THR A 64 -7.70 -15.17 -1.96
N MET A 65 -7.20 -13.98 -2.35
CA MET A 65 -8.03 -12.81 -2.74
C MET A 65 -8.78 -12.14 -1.58
N GLY A 66 -8.29 -12.26 -0.34
CA GLY A 66 -8.84 -11.52 0.82
C GLY A 66 -8.88 -10.01 0.62
N GLY A 67 -7.97 -9.50 -0.25
CA GLY A 67 -7.94 -8.10 -0.69
C GLY A 67 -9.26 -7.59 -1.26
N VAL A 68 -10.10 -8.44 -1.84
CA VAL A 68 -11.43 -8.05 -2.37
C VAL A 68 -12.30 -7.47 -1.25
N ILE A 69 -12.41 -8.18 -0.13
CA ILE A 69 -13.20 -7.70 1.02
C ILE A 69 -12.56 -6.47 1.65
N MET A 70 -11.22 -6.42 1.73
CA MET A 70 -10.51 -5.24 2.24
C MET A 70 -10.85 -3.99 1.41
N LEU A 71 -10.85 -4.08 0.08
CA LEU A 71 -11.16 -2.97 -0.81
C LEU A 71 -12.63 -2.54 -0.72
N ILE A 72 -13.56 -3.50 -0.69
CA ILE A 72 -14.98 -3.23 -0.51
C ILE A 72 -15.24 -2.54 0.84
N ALA A 73 -14.65 -3.05 1.92
CA ALA A 73 -14.79 -2.47 3.25
C ALA A 73 -14.17 -1.06 3.33
N CYS A 74 -13.00 -0.85 2.71
CA CYS A 74 -12.37 0.46 2.63
C CYS A 74 -13.26 1.45 1.87
N ALA A 75 -13.71 1.11 0.66
CA ALA A 75 -14.57 1.98 -0.15
C ALA A 75 -15.89 2.30 0.58
N ALA A 76 -16.54 1.30 1.18
CA ALA A 76 -17.75 1.51 1.97
C ALA A 76 -17.50 2.43 3.17
N THR A 77 -16.36 2.27 3.87
CA THR A 77 -16.00 3.13 5.00
C THR A 77 -15.82 4.57 4.56
N VAL A 78 -15.09 4.81 3.48
CA VAL A 78 -14.88 6.16 2.94
C VAL A 78 -16.22 6.82 2.56
N LEU A 79 -17.15 6.07 1.98
CA LEU A 79 -18.49 6.58 1.65
C LEU A 79 -19.37 6.85 2.88
N ILE A 80 -19.21 6.08 3.96
CA ILE A 80 -20.01 6.21 5.20
C ILE A 80 -19.47 7.35 6.08
N VAL A 81 -18.16 7.44 6.23
CA VAL A 81 -17.50 8.30 7.21
C VAL A 81 -16.99 9.58 6.57
N GLY A 82 -16.50 9.52 5.35
CA GLY A 82 -15.90 10.65 4.65
C GLY A 82 -16.94 11.58 4.02
N LEU A 83 -16.46 12.75 3.61
CA LEU A 83 -17.15 13.67 2.70
C LEU A 83 -16.41 13.60 1.36
N PRO A 84 -16.73 12.63 0.49
CA PRO A 84 -15.93 12.36 -0.70
C PRO A 84 -15.85 13.61 -1.59
N ASN A 85 -14.62 14.05 -1.80
CA ASN A 85 -14.24 15.11 -2.73
C ASN A 85 -13.53 14.50 -3.97
N ALA A 86 -13.11 15.35 -4.90
CA ALA A 86 -12.41 14.89 -6.10
C ALA A 86 -11.08 14.17 -5.78
N GLU A 87 -10.32 14.64 -4.80
CA GLU A 87 -9.05 14.03 -4.38
C GLU A 87 -9.27 12.63 -3.84
N THR A 88 -10.24 12.45 -2.94
CA THR A 88 -10.60 11.15 -2.37
C THR A 88 -11.10 10.19 -3.44
N PHE A 89 -11.87 10.70 -4.42
CA PHE A 89 -12.36 9.88 -5.53
C PHE A 89 -11.21 9.37 -6.40
N VAL A 90 -10.26 10.23 -6.76
CA VAL A 90 -9.11 9.86 -7.60
C VAL A 90 -8.15 8.94 -6.84
N LEU A 91 -7.91 9.21 -5.55
CA LEU A 91 -7.15 8.33 -4.67
C LEU A 91 -7.79 6.94 -4.57
N GLY A 92 -9.09 6.90 -4.29
CA GLY A 92 -9.86 5.64 -4.23
C GLY A 92 -9.85 4.89 -5.55
N LEU A 93 -9.96 5.59 -6.68
CA LEU A 93 -9.91 5.00 -8.02
C LEU A 93 -8.54 4.37 -8.30
N ALA A 94 -7.44 5.04 -7.96
CA ALA A 94 -6.08 4.48 -8.12
C ALA A 94 -5.90 3.20 -7.30
N ILE A 95 -6.38 3.18 -6.05
CA ILE A 95 -6.36 2.02 -5.16
C ILE A 95 -7.20 0.88 -5.76
N LEU A 96 -8.42 1.16 -6.20
CA LEU A 96 -9.33 0.16 -6.76
C LEU A 96 -8.83 -0.41 -8.09
N LEU A 97 -8.28 0.42 -8.99
CA LEU A 97 -7.70 -0.03 -10.26
C LEU A 97 -6.46 -0.90 -10.03
N SER A 98 -5.61 -0.55 -9.06
CA SER A 98 -4.46 -1.37 -8.69
C SER A 98 -4.90 -2.70 -8.07
N GLY A 99 -5.94 -2.69 -7.25
CA GLY A 99 -6.57 -3.90 -6.72
C GLY A 99 -7.21 -4.75 -7.81
N ALA A 100 -7.88 -4.14 -8.79
CA ALA A 100 -8.43 -4.85 -9.93
C ALA A 100 -7.33 -5.53 -10.77
N LEU A 101 -6.20 -4.84 -11.01
CA LEU A 101 -5.03 -5.43 -11.67
C LEU A 101 -4.53 -6.66 -10.90
N GLY A 102 -4.45 -6.57 -9.57
CA GLY A 102 -4.10 -7.69 -8.70
C GLY A 102 -5.13 -8.82 -8.75
N LEU A 103 -6.42 -8.49 -8.79
CA LEU A 103 -7.49 -9.47 -8.91
C LEU A 103 -7.41 -10.26 -10.22
N PHE A 104 -7.10 -9.58 -11.33
CA PHE A 104 -6.87 -10.27 -12.61
C PHE A 104 -5.66 -11.20 -12.55
N ASP A 105 -4.61 -10.80 -11.83
CA ASP A 105 -3.44 -11.66 -11.60
C ASP A 105 -3.81 -12.91 -10.76
N ASP A 106 -4.50 -12.70 -9.63
CA ASP A 106 -4.93 -13.77 -8.74
C ASP A 106 -5.91 -14.73 -9.43
N MET A 107 -6.91 -14.21 -10.16
CA MET A 107 -7.84 -15.03 -10.94
C MET A 107 -7.14 -15.83 -12.03
N SER A 108 -6.16 -15.22 -12.72
CA SER A 108 -5.37 -15.93 -13.73
C SER A 108 -4.61 -17.11 -13.14
N LYS A 109 -4.07 -16.99 -11.93
CA LYS A 109 -3.41 -18.10 -11.21
C LYS A 109 -4.38 -19.23 -10.90
N VAL A 110 -5.59 -18.89 -10.40
CA VAL A 110 -6.61 -19.88 -10.03
C VAL A 110 -7.17 -20.59 -11.26
N VAL A 111 -7.59 -19.85 -12.30
CA VAL A 111 -8.21 -20.43 -13.51
C VAL A 111 -7.27 -21.36 -14.26
N HIS A 112 -5.98 -21.06 -14.28
CA HIS A 112 -4.99 -21.87 -15.00
C HIS A 112 -4.24 -22.87 -14.11
N GLU A 113 -4.62 -22.99 -12.83
CA GLU A 113 -4.01 -23.91 -11.84
C GLU A 113 -2.47 -23.79 -11.80
N ARG A 114 -1.94 -22.57 -11.85
CA ARG A 114 -0.50 -22.31 -11.89
C ARG A 114 -0.11 -21.16 -10.95
N SER A 115 1.15 -21.15 -10.52
CA SER A 115 1.69 -20.11 -9.65
C SER A 115 1.99 -18.77 -10.35
N LEU A 116 1.90 -18.69 -11.69
CA LEU A 116 2.17 -17.52 -12.49
C LEU A 116 0.86 -16.92 -13.03
N GLY A 117 0.54 -15.71 -12.65
CA GLY A 117 -0.59 -14.91 -13.13
C GLY A 117 -0.25 -14.12 -14.40
N LEU A 118 -0.42 -12.81 -14.34
CA LEU A 118 -0.03 -11.88 -15.40
C LEU A 118 1.49 -11.90 -15.63
N THR A 119 1.92 -11.59 -16.85
CA THR A 119 3.35 -11.41 -17.09
C THR A 119 3.87 -10.21 -16.29
N PRO A 120 5.13 -10.26 -15.78
CA PRO A 120 5.71 -9.13 -15.04
C PRO A 120 5.66 -7.81 -15.81
N LYS A 121 5.78 -7.86 -17.14
CA LYS A 121 5.66 -6.67 -18.01
C LYS A 121 4.24 -6.10 -18.01
N ALA A 122 3.22 -6.94 -18.16
CA ALA A 122 1.83 -6.50 -18.17
C ALA A 122 1.45 -5.87 -16.82
N LYS A 123 1.87 -6.48 -15.70
CA LYS A 123 1.67 -5.94 -14.36
C LYS A 123 2.34 -4.58 -14.20
N LEU A 124 3.60 -4.45 -14.61
CA LEU A 124 4.34 -3.19 -14.53
C LEU A 124 3.70 -2.09 -15.38
N VAL A 125 3.30 -2.39 -16.62
CA VAL A 125 2.62 -1.43 -17.50
C VAL A 125 1.30 -0.95 -16.91
N GLY A 126 0.49 -1.87 -16.35
CA GLY A 126 -0.76 -1.50 -15.68
C GLY A 126 -0.54 -0.60 -14.46
N GLN A 127 0.42 -0.94 -13.60
CA GLN A 127 0.77 -0.13 -12.43
C GLN A 127 1.27 1.27 -12.84
N THR A 128 2.18 1.35 -13.83
CA THR A 128 2.70 2.62 -14.34
C THR A 128 1.58 3.47 -14.94
N ALA A 129 0.69 2.89 -15.74
CA ALA A 129 -0.44 3.64 -16.29
C ALA A 129 -1.35 4.25 -15.21
N ILE A 130 -1.65 3.49 -14.16
CA ILE A 130 -2.45 3.98 -13.02
C ILE A 130 -1.70 5.10 -12.30
N ALA A 131 -0.41 4.93 -12.01
CA ALA A 131 0.43 5.90 -11.33
C ALA A 131 0.54 7.21 -12.14
N THR A 132 0.88 7.11 -13.43
CA THR A 132 0.99 8.25 -14.35
C THR A 132 -0.30 9.08 -14.41
N VAL A 133 -1.46 8.41 -14.57
CA VAL A 133 -2.75 9.11 -14.60
C VAL A 133 -3.01 9.80 -13.25
N PHE A 134 -2.77 9.11 -12.13
CA PHE A 134 -2.94 9.69 -10.80
C PHE A 134 -2.06 10.94 -10.61
N VAL A 135 -0.77 10.87 -10.93
CA VAL A 135 0.18 11.97 -10.76
C VAL A 135 -0.19 13.17 -11.66
N ILE A 136 -0.56 12.93 -12.92
CA ILE A 136 -1.00 14.00 -13.84
C ILE A 136 -2.25 14.70 -13.29
N VAL A 137 -3.21 13.94 -12.76
CA VAL A 137 -4.43 14.50 -12.15
C VAL A 137 -4.07 15.28 -10.87
N ALA A 138 -3.20 14.74 -10.01
CA ALA A 138 -2.79 15.41 -8.78
C ALA A 138 -2.16 16.78 -9.04
N ILE A 139 -1.30 16.88 -10.04
CA ILE A 139 -0.63 18.13 -10.39
C ILE A 139 -1.61 19.15 -10.99
N ASN A 140 -2.42 18.72 -11.96
CA ASN A 140 -3.21 19.66 -12.75
C ASN A 140 -4.55 20.06 -12.11
N PHE A 141 -5.09 19.21 -11.23
CA PHE A 141 -6.42 19.44 -10.65
C PHE A 141 -6.41 19.63 -9.13
N PHE A 142 -5.38 19.12 -8.44
CA PHE A 142 -5.27 19.29 -6.98
C PHE A 142 -4.15 20.25 -6.58
N GLY A 143 -3.42 20.82 -7.58
CA GLY A 143 -2.37 21.80 -7.33
C GLY A 143 -1.14 21.25 -6.63
N ILE A 144 -0.89 19.93 -6.74
CA ILE A 144 0.33 19.34 -6.18
C ILE A 144 1.54 19.87 -6.95
N GLU A 145 2.42 20.54 -6.23
CA GLU A 145 3.64 21.08 -6.79
C GLU A 145 4.61 19.96 -7.20
N PRO A 146 5.27 20.07 -8.37
CA PRO A 146 6.24 19.08 -8.84
C PRO A 146 7.59 19.23 -8.14
N THR A 147 7.59 19.30 -6.81
CA THR A 147 8.76 19.41 -5.93
C THR A 147 8.89 18.15 -5.07
N VAL A 148 10.06 17.93 -4.50
CA VAL A 148 10.30 16.86 -3.51
C VAL A 148 11.01 17.47 -2.32
N ASP A 149 10.41 17.34 -1.14
CA ASP A 149 10.95 17.87 0.09
C ASP A 149 11.84 16.81 0.77
N ILE A 150 13.12 17.16 0.99
CA ILE A 150 14.04 16.40 1.83
C ILE A 150 14.11 17.14 3.17
N PRO A 151 13.53 16.60 4.25
CA PRO A 151 13.43 17.27 5.55
C PRO A 151 14.77 17.83 6.01
N PHE A 152 14.79 19.06 6.51
CA PHE A 152 15.94 19.83 7.01
C PHE A 152 17.02 20.16 5.98
N ILE A 153 16.92 19.70 4.73
CA ILE A 153 18.01 19.83 3.75
C ILE A 153 17.60 20.77 2.62
N VAL A 154 16.60 20.40 1.81
CA VAL A 154 16.25 21.15 0.60
C VAL A 154 14.91 20.68 0.01
N THR A 155 14.20 21.60 -0.59
CA THR A 155 13.12 21.31 -1.55
C THR A 155 13.69 21.29 -2.95
N ILE A 156 13.60 20.14 -3.64
CA ILE A 156 14.10 19.95 -5.00
C ILE A 156 12.95 20.22 -5.97
N ASP A 157 13.09 21.20 -6.83
CA ASP A 157 12.14 21.45 -7.93
C ASP A 157 12.41 20.48 -9.10
N LEU A 158 11.50 19.54 -9.33
CA LEU A 158 11.49 18.62 -10.45
C LEU A 158 10.57 19.09 -11.60
N GLY A 159 9.96 20.27 -11.46
CA GLY A 159 9.14 20.91 -12.49
C GLY A 159 9.93 21.62 -13.60
N VAL A 160 11.26 21.69 -13.47
CA VAL A 160 12.14 22.39 -14.45
C VAL A 160 12.02 21.87 -15.88
N LEU A 161 11.58 20.65 -16.09
CA LEU A 161 11.30 20.07 -17.41
C LEU A 161 9.81 19.79 -17.53
N THR A 162 9.02 20.85 -17.77
CA THR A 162 7.57 20.76 -17.92
C THR A 162 7.14 21.08 -19.36
N THR A 163 6.33 20.22 -19.95
CA THR A 163 5.64 20.45 -21.21
C THR A 163 4.17 20.77 -20.89
N VAL A 164 3.65 21.86 -21.46
CA VAL A 164 2.24 22.20 -21.34
C VAL A 164 1.54 21.88 -22.67
N LEU A 165 0.62 20.92 -22.64
CA LEU A 165 -0.21 20.58 -23.79
C LEU A 165 -1.42 21.52 -23.82
N PRO A 166 -1.87 22.01 -25.01
CA PRO A 166 -3.02 22.90 -25.15
C PRO A 166 -4.35 22.12 -25.02
N ILE A 167 -4.58 21.51 -23.84
CA ILE A 167 -5.77 20.75 -23.52
C ILE A 167 -6.51 21.47 -22.37
N GLY A 168 -7.78 21.85 -22.60
CA GLY A 168 -8.55 22.64 -21.63
C GLY A 168 -8.15 24.12 -21.62
N GLU A 169 -8.75 24.90 -20.73
CA GLU A 169 -8.54 26.36 -20.64
C GLU A 169 -7.15 26.73 -20.11
N ASN A 170 -6.62 25.96 -19.15
CA ASN A 170 -5.34 26.23 -18.51
C ASN A 170 -4.15 25.43 -19.09
N GLY A 171 -4.41 24.57 -20.11
CA GLY A 171 -3.43 23.61 -20.58
C GLY A 171 -3.20 22.47 -19.58
N LEU A 172 -2.60 21.35 -20.07
CA LEU A 172 -2.23 20.21 -19.24
C LEU A 172 -0.71 20.20 -19.04
N ALA A 173 -0.26 20.43 -17.83
CA ALA A 173 1.16 20.42 -17.48
C ALA A 173 1.67 18.99 -17.22
N ILE A 174 2.80 18.65 -17.84
CA ILE A 174 3.49 17.37 -17.67
C ILE A 174 4.92 17.66 -17.23
N PRO A 175 5.22 17.68 -15.91
CA PRO A 175 6.56 17.83 -15.38
C PRO A 175 7.28 16.48 -15.43
N TRP A 176 8.02 16.22 -16.47
CA TRP A 176 8.58 14.89 -16.79
C TRP A 176 9.46 14.32 -15.70
N LEU A 177 10.29 15.13 -15.05
CA LEU A 177 11.18 14.63 -13.99
C LEU A 177 10.40 14.20 -12.75
N TYR A 178 9.41 15.02 -12.34
CA TYR A 178 8.56 14.67 -11.22
C TYR A 178 7.68 13.46 -11.53
N LEU A 179 7.13 13.39 -12.75
CA LEU A 179 6.32 12.26 -13.20
C LEU A 179 7.10 10.94 -13.14
N ILE A 180 8.33 10.91 -13.66
CA ILE A 180 9.19 9.73 -13.61
C ILE A 180 9.52 9.37 -12.16
N PHE A 181 9.86 10.34 -11.33
CA PHE A 181 10.15 10.12 -9.92
C PHE A 181 8.94 9.54 -9.17
N ALA A 182 7.77 10.17 -9.32
CA ALA A 182 6.54 9.73 -8.69
C ALA A 182 6.09 8.34 -9.19
N ASP A 183 6.19 8.07 -10.50
CA ASP A 183 5.90 6.74 -11.05
C ASP A 183 6.81 5.66 -10.45
N ILE A 184 8.11 5.93 -10.32
CA ILE A 184 9.06 5.02 -9.66
C ILE A 184 8.65 4.79 -8.19
N LEU A 185 8.25 5.84 -7.49
CA LEU A 185 7.81 5.77 -6.10
C LEU A 185 6.54 4.93 -5.96
N LEU A 186 5.49 5.26 -6.71
CA LEU A 186 4.18 4.58 -6.62
C LEU A 186 4.30 3.11 -7.02
N VAL A 187 4.90 2.83 -8.17
CA VAL A 187 5.10 1.47 -8.67
C VAL A 187 6.07 0.70 -7.75
N GLY A 188 7.09 1.39 -7.25
CA GLY A 188 8.04 0.85 -6.28
C GLY A 188 7.35 0.41 -4.99
N MET A 189 6.53 1.27 -4.38
CA MET A 189 5.78 0.94 -3.15
C MET A 189 4.74 -0.16 -3.41
N CYS A 190 4.05 -0.11 -4.55
CA CYS A 190 3.10 -1.13 -4.97
C CYS A 190 3.75 -2.53 -4.98
N ASN A 191 4.91 -2.67 -5.63
CA ASN A 191 5.62 -3.93 -5.68
C ASN A 191 6.34 -4.29 -4.36
N ALA A 192 6.81 -3.31 -3.60
CA ALA A 192 7.48 -3.54 -2.32
C ALA A 192 6.51 -4.13 -1.27
N VAL A 193 5.28 -3.61 -1.19
CA VAL A 193 4.23 -4.19 -0.34
C VAL A 193 3.86 -5.60 -0.84
N ASN A 194 3.72 -5.80 -2.14
CA ASN A 194 3.43 -7.12 -2.72
C ASN A 194 4.54 -8.14 -2.43
N LEU A 195 5.83 -7.75 -2.51
CA LEU A 195 6.95 -8.61 -2.14
C LEU A 195 7.00 -8.91 -0.64
N THR A 196 6.45 -8.04 0.20
CA THR A 196 6.38 -8.24 1.66
C THR A 196 5.26 -9.21 2.05
N ASP A 197 4.27 -9.46 1.17
CA ASP A 197 3.14 -10.38 1.40
C ASP A 197 3.55 -11.85 1.20
N GLY A 198 4.63 -12.28 1.86
CA GLY A 198 5.18 -13.64 1.76
C GLY A 198 4.95 -14.51 2.99
N LEU A 199 4.56 -13.93 4.13
CA LEU A 199 4.29 -14.63 5.40
C LEU A 199 2.96 -14.19 5.99
N ASP A 200 2.31 -15.11 6.71
CA ASP A 200 1.01 -14.88 7.36
C ASP A 200 1.08 -13.66 8.31
N GLY A 201 0.27 -12.64 8.03
CA GLY A 201 0.21 -11.42 8.83
C GLY A 201 1.33 -10.41 8.59
N LEU A 202 2.36 -10.72 7.79
CA LEU A 202 3.50 -9.82 7.62
C LEU A 202 3.10 -8.52 6.93
N ALA A 203 2.53 -8.60 5.72
CA ALA A 203 2.15 -7.41 4.96
C ALA A 203 1.03 -6.63 5.65
N SER A 204 -0.03 -7.30 6.12
CA SER A 204 -1.16 -6.63 6.78
C SER A 204 -0.73 -5.87 8.05
N GLY A 205 0.13 -6.46 8.88
CA GLY A 205 0.61 -5.80 10.10
C GLY A 205 1.59 -4.65 9.82
N THR A 206 2.48 -4.80 8.85
CA THR A 206 3.43 -3.73 8.49
C THR A 206 2.73 -2.56 7.80
N VAL A 207 1.78 -2.82 6.89
CA VAL A 207 0.96 -1.77 6.24
C VAL A 207 0.11 -1.04 7.26
N LEU A 208 -0.52 -1.75 8.21
CA LEU A 208 -1.26 -1.14 9.31
C LEU A 208 -0.45 -0.07 10.02
N ILE A 209 0.78 -0.39 10.44
CA ILE A 209 1.68 0.53 11.16
C ILE A 209 1.97 1.77 10.31
N VAL A 210 2.30 1.58 9.04
CA VAL A 210 2.64 2.66 8.11
C VAL A 210 1.41 3.53 7.80
N MET A 211 0.24 2.94 7.60
CA MET A 211 -1.00 3.69 7.30
C MET A 211 -1.49 4.54 8.48
N ILE A 212 -1.26 4.11 9.72
CA ILE A 212 -1.53 4.96 10.90
C ILE A 212 -0.67 6.24 10.85
N VAL A 213 0.60 6.12 10.50
CA VAL A 213 1.50 7.27 10.37
C VAL A 213 1.08 8.15 9.20
N MET A 214 0.74 7.57 8.05
CA MET A 214 0.25 8.34 6.89
C MET A 214 -1.07 9.06 7.19
N ALA A 215 -1.98 8.45 7.94
CA ALA A 215 -3.20 9.10 8.40
C ALA A 215 -2.89 10.31 9.31
N ALA A 216 -1.91 10.18 10.20
CA ALA A 216 -1.48 11.28 11.06
C ALA A 216 -0.82 12.42 10.27
N ILE A 217 0.01 12.12 9.27
CA ILE A 217 0.61 13.10 8.37
C ILE A 217 -0.49 13.82 7.57
N ALA A 218 -1.36 13.08 6.89
CA ALA A 218 -2.45 13.67 6.11
C ALA A 218 -3.38 14.56 6.96
N TYR A 219 -3.68 14.14 8.17
CA TYR A 219 -4.47 14.94 9.11
C TYR A 219 -3.76 16.25 9.49
N ARG A 220 -2.44 16.22 9.69
CA ARG A 220 -1.66 17.41 10.04
C ARG A 220 -1.41 18.36 8.86
N THR A 221 -1.52 17.88 7.63
CA THR A 221 -1.47 18.70 6.40
C THR A 221 -2.85 19.22 5.98
N ASP A 222 -3.84 19.18 6.88
CA ASP A 222 -5.22 19.60 6.66
C ASP A 222 -5.94 18.83 5.52
N LEU A 223 -5.45 17.62 5.18
CA LEU A 223 -6.03 16.71 4.21
C LEU A 223 -6.89 15.65 4.92
N LEU A 224 -8.05 16.09 5.46
CA LEU A 224 -8.91 15.21 6.26
C LEU A 224 -9.38 13.98 5.49
N GLU A 225 -9.80 14.12 4.24
CA GLU A 225 -10.31 13.02 3.43
C GLU A 225 -9.23 11.99 3.08
N PRO A 226 -8.02 12.36 2.63
CA PRO A 226 -6.89 11.43 2.54
C PRO A 226 -6.53 10.77 3.87
N ALA A 227 -6.65 11.48 5.01
CA ALA A 227 -6.47 10.89 6.33
C ALA A 227 -7.50 9.82 6.65
N ILE A 228 -8.77 10.03 6.27
CA ILE A 228 -9.86 9.03 6.39
C ILE A 228 -9.57 7.81 5.51
N VAL A 229 -9.07 7.99 4.29
CA VAL A 229 -8.68 6.87 3.41
C VAL A 229 -7.54 6.06 4.05
N ALA A 230 -6.47 6.72 4.50
CA ALA A 230 -5.35 6.07 5.17
C ALA A 230 -5.79 5.31 6.44
N ALA A 231 -6.66 5.93 7.25
CA ALA A 231 -7.26 5.32 8.43
C ALA A 231 -8.15 4.11 8.07
N SER A 232 -8.91 4.20 6.98
CA SER A 232 -9.71 3.08 6.47
C SER A 232 -8.82 1.92 6.03
N LEU A 233 -7.71 2.19 5.33
CA LEU A 233 -6.73 1.19 4.94
C LEU A 233 -6.07 0.54 6.17
N ALA A 234 -5.77 1.30 7.22
CA ALA A 234 -5.31 0.76 8.49
C ALA A 234 -6.38 -0.16 9.13
N GLY A 235 -7.63 0.30 9.16
CA GLY A 235 -8.75 -0.45 9.74
C GLY A 235 -9.03 -1.78 9.03
N VAL A 236 -9.00 -1.81 7.69
CA VAL A 236 -9.16 -3.08 6.95
C VAL A 236 -7.98 -4.03 7.20
N CYS A 237 -6.77 -3.51 7.38
CA CYS A 237 -5.62 -4.34 7.76
C CYS A 237 -5.79 -4.97 9.14
N ILE A 238 -6.32 -4.24 10.14
CA ILE A 238 -6.64 -4.79 11.47
C ILE A 238 -7.68 -5.92 11.34
N GLY A 239 -8.79 -5.64 10.66
CA GLY A 239 -9.85 -6.64 10.48
C GLY A 239 -9.39 -7.86 9.69
N PHE A 240 -8.55 -7.67 8.67
CA PHE A 240 -7.98 -8.75 7.88
C PHE A 240 -6.98 -9.59 8.67
N LEU A 241 -6.16 -8.95 9.51
CA LEU A 241 -5.13 -9.60 10.33
C LEU A 241 -5.75 -10.65 11.28
N TRP A 242 -6.99 -10.48 11.70
CA TRP A 242 -7.72 -11.46 12.51
C TRP A 242 -7.79 -12.84 11.83
N PHE A 243 -7.89 -12.87 10.50
CA PHE A 243 -7.98 -14.10 9.72
C PHE A 243 -6.66 -14.48 9.03
N ASN A 244 -5.74 -13.51 8.91
CA ASN A 244 -4.47 -13.70 8.21
C ASN A 244 -3.29 -13.95 9.15
N ALA A 245 -3.47 -13.81 10.48
CA ALA A 245 -2.44 -14.19 11.45
C ALA A 245 -2.15 -15.69 11.38
N TYR A 246 -0.88 -16.07 11.62
CA TYR A 246 -0.45 -17.47 11.53
C TYR A 246 -1.15 -18.39 12.54
N PRO A 247 -1.72 -19.53 12.11
CA PRO A 247 -1.88 -20.00 10.73
C PRO A 247 -3.05 -19.30 10.01
N ALA A 248 -2.83 -18.79 8.81
CA ALA A 248 -3.81 -17.98 8.10
C ALA A 248 -5.01 -18.79 7.57
N ASP A 249 -6.23 -18.26 7.78
CA ASP A 249 -7.46 -18.76 7.18
C ASP A 249 -7.66 -18.31 5.72
N ILE A 250 -7.02 -17.19 5.35
CA ILE A 250 -7.09 -16.56 4.02
C ILE A 250 -5.85 -15.71 3.76
N PHE A 251 -5.38 -15.70 2.50
CA PHE A 251 -4.32 -14.83 2.02
C PHE A 251 -4.87 -13.57 1.36
N MET A 252 -4.10 -12.48 1.45
CA MET A 252 -4.44 -11.18 0.88
C MET A 252 -4.53 -11.24 -0.65
N GLY A 253 -3.54 -11.88 -1.26
CA GLY A 253 -3.34 -11.94 -2.70
C GLY A 253 -2.80 -10.64 -3.28
N ASP A 254 -2.50 -10.67 -4.58
CA ASP A 254 -2.06 -9.49 -5.32
C ASP A 254 -3.13 -8.40 -5.34
N THR A 255 -4.41 -8.79 -5.24
CA THR A 255 -5.57 -7.89 -5.10
C THR A 255 -5.39 -6.88 -3.97
N GLY A 256 -5.02 -7.36 -2.78
CA GLY A 256 -4.87 -6.51 -1.61
C GLY A 256 -3.51 -5.82 -1.57
N SER A 257 -2.43 -6.57 -1.78
CA SER A 257 -1.07 -6.06 -1.62
C SER A 257 -0.70 -4.97 -2.63
N LEU A 258 -1.12 -5.09 -3.91
CA LEU A 258 -0.91 -4.04 -4.91
C LEU A 258 -1.74 -2.78 -4.60
N ALA A 259 -2.98 -2.95 -4.16
CA ALA A 259 -3.85 -1.83 -3.79
C ALA A 259 -3.32 -1.06 -2.58
N LEU A 260 -2.87 -1.76 -1.54
CA LEU A 260 -2.30 -1.15 -0.34
C LEU A 260 -1.01 -0.37 -0.66
N GLY A 261 -0.14 -0.95 -1.48
CA GLY A 261 1.09 -0.29 -1.90
C GLY A 261 0.85 0.92 -2.80
N MET A 262 -0.11 0.85 -3.74
CA MET A 262 -0.51 2.00 -4.56
C MET A 262 -1.11 3.10 -3.68
N GLY A 263 -2.00 2.76 -2.75
CA GLY A 263 -2.58 3.69 -1.80
C GLY A 263 -1.52 4.42 -0.97
N LEU A 264 -0.48 3.70 -0.52
CA LEU A 264 0.64 4.28 0.21
C LEU A 264 1.40 5.31 -0.64
N GLY A 265 1.73 4.96 -1.89
CA GLY A 265 2.41 5.87 -2.81
C GLY A 265 1.56 7.10 -3.14
N CYS A 266 0.28 6.93 -3.45
CA CYS A 266 -0.64 8.03 -3.74
C CYS A 266 -0.81 8.98 -2.54
N LEU A 267 -0.94 8.44 -1.33
CA LEU A 267 -0.98 9.25 -0.10
C LEU A 267 0.28 10.07 0.08
N ALA A 268 1.46 9.49 -0.20
CA ALA A 268 2.72 10.21 -0.11
C ALA A 268 2.80 11.41 -1.07
N VAL A 269 2.30 11.26 -2.31
CA VAL A 269 2.21 12.35 -3.29
C VAL A 269 1.25 13.46 -2.81
N LEU A 270 0.04 13.09 -2.33
CA LEU A 270 -0.95 14.07 -1.85
C LEU A 270 -0.46 14.84 -0.62
N THR A 271 0.27 14.19 0.27
CA THR A 271 0.78 14.79 1.53
C THR A 271 2.16 15.41 1.39
N LYS A 272 2.74 15.46 0.17
CA LYS A 272 4.11 15.94 -0.09
C LYS A 272 5.14 15.25 0.82
N SER A 273 4.96 13.96 1.06
CA SER A 273 5.84 13.15 1.91
C SER A 273 6.56 12.04 1.12
N GLU A 274 6.84 12.30 -0.16
CA GLU A 274 7.41 11.32 -1.10
C GLU A 274 8.77 10.79 -0.63
N PHE A 275 9.63 11.66 -0.10
CA PHE A 275 10.90 11.22 0.47
C PHE A 275 10.71 10.50 1.81
N LEU A 276 9.82 11.04 2.64
CA LEU A 276 9.55 10.48 3.97
C LEU A 276 8.93 9.08 3.90
N VAL A 277 8.07 8.80 2.91
CA VAL A 277 7.46 7.47 2.79
C VAL A 277 8.49 6.37 2.53
N ILE A 278 9.63 6.70 1.92
CA ILE A 278 10.75 5.76 1.76
C ILE A 278 11.32 5.36 3.13
N ILE A 279 11.35 6.29 4.08
CA ILE A 279 11.79 6.04 5.46
C ILE A 279 10.67 5.35 6.26
N ILE A 280 9.45 5.90 6.24
CA ILE A 280 8.27 5.37 6.94
C ILE A 280 8.00 3.91 6.52
N GLY A 281 8.07 3.64 5.21
CA GLY A 281 7.95 2.31 4.61
C GLY A 281 9.30 1.57 4.46
N GLY A 282 10.30 1.92 5.26
CA GLY A 282 11.68 1.42 5.11
C GLY A 282 11.81 -0.10 5.12
N LEU A 283 10.91 -0.80 5.80
CA LEU A 283 10.86 -2.26 5.74
C LEU A 283 10.49 -2.75 4.32
N PHE A 284 9.46 -2.18 3.68
CA PHE A 284 9.07 -2.53 2.32
C PHE A 284 10.21 -2.26 1.34
N VAL A 285 10.88 -1.11 1.51
CA VAL A 285 12.05 -0.74 0.71
C VAL A 285 13.17 -1.76 0.88
N ALA A 286 13.47 -2.18 2.11
CA ALA A 286 14.50 -3.17 2.39
C ALA A 286 14.17 -4.54 1.77
N GLU A 287 12.88 -4.98 1.84
CA GLU A 287 12.42 -6.21 1.19
C GLU A 287 12.62 -6.15 -0.32
N ALA A 288 12.16 -5.08 -0.98
CA ALA A 288 12.31 -4.91 -2.42
C ALA A 288 13.78 -4.81 -2.85
N LEU A 289 14.59 -4.02 -2.15
CA LEU A 289 16.01 -3.89 -2.42
C LEU A 289 16.75 -5.21 -2.26
N SER A 290 16.38 -6.03 -1.29
CA SER A 290 17.01 -7.36 -1.12
C SER A 290 16.84 -8.25 -2.35
N VAL A 291 15.65 -8.21 -2.97
CA VAL A 291 15.35 -8.93 -4.21
C VAL A 291 16.16 -8.35 -5.38
N MET A 292 16.16 -7.02 -5.53
CA MET A 292 16.89 -6.35 -6.61
C MET A 292 18.40 -6.64 -6.54
N ILE A 293 18.99 -6.52 -5.34
CA ILE A 293 20.41 -6.80 -5.08
C ILE A 293 20.71 -8.26 -5.36
N GLN A 294 19.90 -9.18 -4.84
CA GLN A 294 20.04 -10.63 -5.06
C GLN A 294 20.05 -10.97 -6.56
N VAL A 295 19.07 -10.46 -7.30
CA VAL A 295 18.93 -10.74 -8.74
C VAL A 295 20.10 -10.14 -9.53
N ALA A 296 20.48 -8.89 -9.25
CA ALA A 296 21.60 -8.22 -9.93
C ALA A 296 22.92 -8.95 -9.68
N HIS A 297 23.20 -9.30 -8.41
CA HIS A 297 24.40 -10.02 -8.05
C HIS A 297 24.44 -11.43 -8.66
N PHE A 298 23.33 -12.18 -8.57
CA PHE A 298 23.25 -13.54 -9.11
C PHE A 298 23.44 -13.58 -10.64
N LYS A 299 22.89 -12.60 -11.36
CA LYS A 299 23.10 -12.51 -12.83
C LYS A 299 24.58 -12.34 -13.18
N ARG A 300 25.36 -11.61 -12.36
CA ARG A 300 26.79 -11.33 -12.61
C ARG A 300 27.69 -12.46 -12.14
N THR A 301 27.43 -13.01 -10.95
CA THR A 301 28.38 -13.88 -10.24
C THR A 301 27.92 -15.33 -10.13
N ARG A 302 26.65 -15.61 -10.41
CA ARG A 302 25.98 -16.91 -10.15
C ARG A 302 26.03 -17.33 -8.66
N LYS A 303 26.34 -16.39 -7.75
CA LYS A 303 26.35 -16.61 -6.29
C LYS A 303 25.23 -15.83 -5.65
N ARG A 304 24.70 -16.34 -4.54
CA ARG A 304 23.68 -15.67 -3.73
C ARG A 304 24.35 -14.79 -2.66
N ILE A 305 23.82 -13.59 -2.41
CA ILE A 305 24.18 -12.73 -1.26
C ILE A 305 23.36 -13.16 -0.05
N PHE A 306 22.04 -13.24 -0.22
CA PHE A 306 21.11 -13.73 0.81
C PHE A 306 20.84 -15.22 0.59
N LEU A 307 20.56 -15.97 1.66
CA LEU A 307 20.16 -17.37 1.55
C LEU A 307 18.92 -17.52 0.65
N MET A 308 17.97 -16.60 0.79
CA MET A 308 16.82 -16.40 -0.07
C MET A 308 16.42 -14.92 -0.02
N ALA A 309 15.77 -14.39 -1.05
CA ALA A 309 15.16 -13.06 -1.07
C ALA A 309 13.67 -13.23 -1.41
N PRO A 310 12.78 -12.39 -0.86
CA PRO A 310 13.02 -11.23 0.04
C PRO A 310 13.60 -11.57 1.41
N LEU A 311 13.90 -10.53 2.25
CA LEU A 311 14.61 -10.71 3.54
C LEU A 311 13.90 -11.62 4.53
N HIS A 312 12.57 -11.62 4.59
CA HIS A 312 11.82 -12.50 5.49
C HIS A 312 12.18 -13.96 5.26
N HIS A 313 12.30 -14.42 4.00
CA HIS A 313 12.74 -15.78 3.67
C HIS A 313 14.21 -16.06 4.03
N HIS A 314 15.06 -15.03 4.00
CA HIS A 314 16.44 -15.18 4.49
C HIS A 314 16.47 -15.59 5.97
N PHE A 315 15.63 -14.96 6.80
CA PHE A 315 15.58 -15.26 8.22
C PHE A 315 14.89 -16.59 8.52
N GLU A 316 13.88 -17.00 7.72
CA GLU A 316 13.32 -18.36 7.80
C GLU A 316 14.39 -19.40 7.50
N LYS A 317 15.18 -19.22 6.42
CA LYS A 317 16.30 -20.13 6.08
C LYS A 317 17.41 -20.12 7.13
N LYS A 318 17.49 -19.08 7.99
CA LYS A 318 18.34 -19.06 9.19
C LYS A 318 17.75 -19.78 10.39
N GLY A 319 16.55 -20.36 10.27
CA GLY A 319 15.90 -21.13 11.32
C GLY A 319 15.03 -20.30 12.28
N TRP A 320 14.62 -19.07 11.89
CA TRP A 320 13.61 -18.35 12.65
C TRP A 320 12.22 -18.90 12.31
N SER A 321 11.36 -19.06 13.31
CA SER A 321 9.96 -19.39 13.06
C SER A 321 9.24 -18.23 12.35
N GLU A 322 8.24 -18.53 11.54
CA GLU A 322 7.44 -17.53 10.82
C GLU A 322 6.92 -16.43 11.75
N THR A 323 6.30 -16.78 12.86
CA THR A 323 5.80 -15.83 13.86
C THR A 323 6.90 -14.93 14.42
N LYS A 324 8.11 -15.45 14.62
CA LYS A 324 9.25 -14.67 15.10
C LYS A 324 9.73 -13.67 14.05
N VAL A 325 9.74 -14.04 12.77
CA VAL A 325 10.05 -13.12 11.67
C VAL A 325 9.00 -12.01 11.64
N VAL A 326 7.72 -12.36 11.59
CA VAL A 326 6.61 -11.41 11.48
C VAL A 326 6.63 -10.39 12.61
N ILE A 327 6.70 -10.82 13.88
CA ILE A 327 6.69 -9.90 15.02
C ILE A 327 7.92 -8.97 14.99
N ARG A 328 9.11 -9.48 14.67
CA ARG A 328 10.32 -8.65 14.59
C ARG A 328 10.25 -7.64 13.43
N PHE A 329 9.67 -8.03 12.31
CA PHE A 329 9.48 -7.15 11.17
C PHE A 329 8.44 -6.06 11.45
N TRP A 330 7.37 -6.36 12.22
CA TRP A 330 6.46 -5.33 12.72
C TRP A 330 7.18 -4.32 13.62
N ILE A 331 8.05 -4.80 14.53
CA ILE A 331 8.86 -3.91 15.38
C ILE A 331 9.77 -3.02 14.53
N ILE A 332 10.46 -3.60 13.54
CA ILE A 332 11.34 -2.85 12.62
C ILE A 332 10.53 -1.84 11.82
N SER A 333 9.36 -2.23 11.29
CA SER A 333 8.45 -1.31 10.59
C SER A 333 8.01 -0.18 11.51
N GLY A 334 7.67 -0.46 12.76
CA GLY A 334 7.34 0.54 13.78
C GLY A 334 8.48 1.53 14.04
N VAL A 335 9.72 1.05 14.09
CA VAL A 335 10.89 1.91 14.25
C VAL A 335 11.07 2.84 13.04
N PHE A 336 10.99 2.32 11.81
CA PHE A 336 11.07 3.14 10.60
C PHE A 336 9.93 4.16 10.54
N ALA A 337 8.70 3.75 10.83
CA ALA A 337 7.53 4.62 10.85
C ALA A 337 7.68 5.73 11.90
N ALA A 338 8.18 5.41 13.10
CA ALA A 338 8.44 6.39 14.17
C ALA A 338 9.54 7.38 13.77
N ILE A 339 10.64 6.91 13.17
CA ILE A 339 11.71 7.78 12.66
C ILE A 339 11.15 8.73 11.61
N GLY A 340 10.45 8.22 10.59
CA GLY A 340 9.90 9.03 9.51
C GLY A 340 8.87 10.06 10.02
N PHE A 341 8.00 9.67 10.95
CA PHE A 341 7.05 10.61 11.57
C PHE A 341 7.76 11.67 12.42
N SER A 342 8.81 11.30 13.15
CA SER A 342 9.58 12.25 13.96
C SER A 342 10.30 13.28 13.08
N LEU A 343 10.86 12.84 11.93
CA LEU A 343 11.46 13.74 10.95
C LEU A 343 10.41 14.70 10.36
N TYR A 344 9.25 14.18 9.95
CA TYR A 344 8.13 15.01 9.48
C TYR A 344 7.72 16.06 10.53
N PHE A 345 7.52 15.61 11.77
CA PHE A 345 7.06 16.48 12.84
C PHE A 345 8.08 17.57 13.17
N ALA A 346 9.36 17.23 13.28
CA ALA A 346 10.41 18.17 13.57
C ALA A 346 10.62 19.20 12.45
N ASP A 347 10.55 18.77 11.18
CA ASP A 347 10.65 19.64 10.00
C ASP A 347 9.45 20.65 9.95
N SER A 348 8.24 20.15 10.19
CA SER A 348 7.03 20.99 10.25
C SER A 348 7.07 22.06 11.36
N MET A 349 7.75 21.78 12.47
CA MET A 349 7.94 22.75 13.56
C MET A 349 8.96 23.83 13.19
N MET A 350 10.00 23.47 12.44
CA MET A 350 11.03 24.44 11.99
C MET A 350 10.55 25.32 10.84
N GLY A 351 9.72 24.80 9.95
CA GLY A 351 9.11 25.57 8.86
C GLY A 351 8.00 26.52 9.32
N ALA A 352 7.50 26.36 10.56
CA ALA A 352 6.53 27.25 11.18
C ALA A 352 7.15 28.40 12.01
N MET A 353 8.50 28.41 12.20
CA MET A 353 9.27 29.48 12.83
C MET A 353 9.82 30.43 11.76
#